data_0f1cd68b7571277057aa75d91d100308
#
_entry.id   0f1cd68b7571277057aa75d91d100308
#
_cell.length_a   1.000
_cell.length_b   1.000
_cell.length_c   1.000
_cell.angle_alpha   90.00
_cell.angle_beta   90.00
_cell.angle_gamma   90.00
#
_symmetry.space_group_name_H-M   'P 1'
#
loop_
_entity.id
_entity.type
_entity.pdbx_description
1 polymer ?
#
loop_
_entity_poly.entity_id
_entity_poly.type
_entity_poly.pdbx_seq_one_letter_code
_entity_poly.pdbx_strand_id
1 'polypeptide(L)'
;MHTKSEILEAFSRLLDIQDELREKCPWDNKQTNESLRPHTIEEVYELCDAILSDDPKEIQKEMGDVMEHLVFYAMIGREKGLFDMGDVLEKEADKLVFRHPHIYGDKTAENPDEVSKIWEQVKQKEKDGNKTVLSGVPKSLPSLIKAYRIQDKARNVGFDWEERGNVWEKVYEEIGELKEEFEKGNKEAAEKELGDLLFAIVNAARLYHMNPDTALEHTNRKFITRFEYIEKKAQEMGRNIKDLTLGEMEKLWQEAKGVLLCIMTILFVAACTNTTRPNMDIEDEMVGAPDSAIYGTVGDATSMHVLTIVTDNGREMAVAMNQDTILSNIQGGLYAGDNICVTTMPDPSDPKRGMKMVAKAVNLTSLLGHWISLDRNFTIKENGIIEAKNNIESKPYTSWQMRNCQLILNADTFDIIALTPDSLVLEGSDGVYGYKRKK
;
A
#
# COMPACT_ATOMS: atom_id res chain seq x y z
N MET A 1 -1.60 -0.76 30.42
CA MET A 1 -1.40 -2.10 29.83
C MET A 1 -1.41 -3.13 30.94
N HIS A 2 -2.02 -4.30 30.70
CA HIS A 2 -2.12 -5.37 31.69
C HIS A 2 -0.80 -6.12 31.84
N THR A 3 -0.57 -6.66 33.05
CA THR A 3 0.51 -7.62 33.34
C THR A 3 0.18 -8.98 32.72
N LYS A 4 1.19 -9.84 32.59
CA LYS A 4 0.99 -11.21 32.10
C LYS A 4 -0.01 -12.00 32.95
N SER A 5 -0.02 -11.80 34.28
CA SER A 5 -0.98 -12.44 35.18
C SER A 5 -2.41 -12.02 34.88
N GLU A 6 -2.65 -10.71 34.76
CA GLU A 6 -3.98 -10.16 34.41
C GLU A 6 -4.48 -10.66 33.06
N ILE A 7 -3.58 -10.79 32.06
CA ILE A 7 -3.94 -11.36 30.76
C ILE A 7 -4.36 -12.82 30.89
N LEU A 8 -3.63 -13.62 31.68
CA LEU A 8 -3.96 -15.03 31.90
C LEU A 8 -5.29 -15.17 32.67
N GLU A 9 -5.55 -14.32 33.65
CA GLU A 9 -6.82 -14.29 34.37
C GLU A 9 -8.01 -13.91 33.45
N ALA A 10 -7.81 -12.92 32.57
CA ALA A 10 -8.83 -12.55 31.59
C ALA A 10 -9.10 -13.68 30.59
N PHE A 11 -8.05 -14.40 30.14
CA PHE A 11 -8.20 -15.54 29.24
C PHE A 11 -8.91 -16.73 29.95
N SER A 12 -8.54 -17.02 31.22
CA SER A 12 -9.25 -18.03 32.02
C SER A 12 -10.73 -17.69 32.15
N ARG A 13 -11.06 -16.44 32.43
CA ARG A 13 -12.46 -15.97 32.48
C ARG A 13 -13.20 -16.19 31.16
N LEU A 14 -12.55 -15.97 30.01
CA LEU A 14 -13.17 -16.23 28.68
C LEU A 14 -13.50 -17.71 28.53
N LEU A 15 -12.59 -18.61 28.94
CA LEU A 15 -12.82 -20.07 28.89
C LEU A 15 -14.01 -20.46 29.78
N ASP A 16 -14.08 -19.93 30.99
CA ASP A 16 -15.18 -20.23 31.95
C ASP A 16 -16.55 -19.76 31.38
N ILE A 17 -16.58 -18.56 30.80
CA ILE A 17 -17.79 -18.00 30.17
C ILE A 17 -18.22 -18.89 28.99
N GLN A 18 -17.30 -19.31 28.15
CA GLN A 18 -17.63 -20.12 26.97
C GLN A 18 -18.18 -21.50 27.40
N ASP A 19 -17.63 -22.11 28.44
CA ASP A 19 -18.15 -23.34 29.04
C ASP A 19 -19.58 -23.15 29.58
N GLU A 20 -19.85 -22.05 30.26
CA GLU A 20 -21.20 -21.72 30.77
C GLU A 20 -22.20 -21.46 29.65
N LEU A 21 -21.80 -20.76 28.57
CA LEU A 21 -22.63 -20.53 27.40
C LEU A 21 -22.95 -21.85 26.69
N ARG A 22 -21.94 -22.71 26.51
CA ARG A 22 -22.16 -24.03 25.92
C ARG A 22 -23.19 -24.88 26.66
N GLU A 23 -23.18 -24.83 27.97
CA GLU A 23 -24.12 -25.56 28.82
C GLU A 23 -25.51 -24.95 28.80
N LYS A 24 -25.62 -23.60 28.90
CA LYS A 24 -26.88 -22.92 29.23
C LYS A 24 -27.54 -22.21 28.05
N CYS A 25 -26.78 -21.80 27.05
CA CYS A 25 -27.34 -21.06 25.91
C CYS A 25 -27.86 -22.04 24.83
N PRO A 26 -29.17 -21.94 24.46
CA PRO A 26 -29.76 -22.85 23.46
C PRO A 26 -29.15 -22.72 22.05
N TRP A 27 -28.50 -21.62 21.75
CA TRP A 27 -27.81 -21.40 20.49
C TRP A 27 -26.43 -22.04 20.50
N ASP A 28 -25.61 -21.72 21.50
CA ASP A 28 -24.25 -22.23 21.65
C ASP A 28 -24.23 -23.77 21.79
N ASN A 29 -25.17 -24.31 22.55
CA ASN A 29 -25.31 -25.78 22.76
C ASN A 29 -25.45 -26.58 21.46
N LYS A 30 -26.02 -25.99 20.42
CA LYS A 30 -26.27 -26.64 19.12
C LYS A 30 -25.14 -26.48 18.11
N GLN A 31 -24.16 -25.60 18.36
CA GLN A 31 -23.13 -25.30 17.40
C GLN A 31 -22.20 -26.52 17.18
N THR A 32 -21.75 -26.63 15.94
CA THR A 32 -20.75 -27.61 15.48
C THR A 32 -19.65 -26.87 14.73
N ASN A 33 -18.55 -27.55 14.46
CA ASN A 33 -17.46 -26.97 13.64
C ASN A 33 -17.99 -26.50 12.28
N GLU A 34 -18.93 -27.25 11.69
CA GLU A 34 -19.52 -26.95 10.39
C GLU A 34 -20.41 -25.72 10.44
N SER A 35 -21.23 -25.57 11.51
CA SER A 35 -22.14 -24.43 11.67
C SER A 35 -21.39 -23.12 11.99
N LEU A 36 -20.29 -23.20 12.75
CA LEU A 36 -19.47 -22.03 13.10
C LEU A 36 -18.56 -21.58 11.96
N ARG A 37 -18.18 -22.50 11.05
CA ARG A 37 -17.22 -22.18 9.97
C ARG A 37 -17.57 -20.94 9.13
N PRO A 38 -18.83 -20.72 8.69
CA PRO A 38 -19.19 -19.51 7.97
C PRO A 38 -18.97 -18.24 8.79
N HIS A 39 -19.39 -18.24 10.06
CA HIS A 39 -19.21 -17.10 10.97
C HIS A 39 -17.72 -16.81 11.22
N THR A 40 -16.90 -17.84 11.42
CA THR A 40 -15.44 -17.62 11.57
C THR A 40 -14.83 -16.94 10.34
N ILE A 41 -15.30 -17.24 9.13
CA ILE A 41 -14.84 -16.58 7.91
C ILE A 41 -15.27 -15.11 7.90
N GLU A 42 -16.52 -14.83 8.34
CA GLU A 42 -17.04 -13.47 8.47
C GLU A 42 -16.21 -12.66 9.46
N GLU A 43 -15.99 -13.12 10.68
CA GLU A 43 -15.17 -12.44 11.70
C GLU A 43 -13.72 -12.19 11.24
N VAL A 44 -13.13 -13.15 10.50
CA VAL A 44 -11.79 -12.95 9.94
C VAL A 44 -11.79 -11.84 8.88
N TYR A 45 -12.82 -11.71 8.05
CA TYR A 45 -12.92 -10.62 7.09
C TYR A 45 -13.22 -9.29 7.78
N GLU A 46 -14.04 -9.26 8.83
CA GLU A 46 -14.29 -8.06 9.63
C GLU A 46 -13.01 -7.57 10.30
N LEU A 47 -12.20 -8.48 10.85
CA LEU A 47 -10.87 -8.15 11.36
C LEU A 47 -9.96 -7.59 10.26
N CYS A 48 -9.96 -8.17 9.06
CA CYS A 48 -9.19 -7.65 7.94
C CYS A 48 -9.64 -6.22 7.57
N ASP A 49 -10.95 -5.96 7.59
CA ASP A 49 -11.51 -4.65 7.29
C ASP A 49 -11.16 -3.61 8.36
N ALA A 50 -11.19 -3.98 9.62
CA ALA A 50 -10.76 -3.15 10.75
C ALA A 50 -9.27 -2.77 10.62
N ILE A 51 -8.41 -3.74 10.28
CA ILE A 51 -6.97 -3.51 10.05
C ILE A 51 -6.75 -2.54 8.88
N LEU A 52 -7.46 -2.71 7.75
CA LEU A 52 -7.34 -1.81 6.59
C LEU A 52 -7.87 -0.40 6.87
N SER A 53 -8.75 -0.26 7.85
CA SER A 53 -9.32 1.03 8.28
C SER A 53 -8.48 1.72 9.36
N ASP A 54 -7.44 1.03 9.87
CA ASP A 54 -6.55 1.49 10.95
C ASP A 54 -7.33 1.98 12.19
N ASP A 55 -8.48 1.29 12.50
CA ASP A 55 -9.29 1.60 13.68
C ASP A 55 -8.94 0.66 14.85
N PRO A 56 -8.18 1.13 15.87
CA PRO A 56 -7.76 0.28 16.98
C PRO A 56 -8.90 -0.31 17.80
N LYS A 57 -10.08 0.33 17.83
CA LYS A 57 -11.23 -0.15 18.59
C LYS A 57 -11.92 -1.29 17.86
N GLU A 58 -12.12 -1.14 16.56
CA GLU A 58 -12.65 -2.21 15.72
C GLU A 58 -11.67 -3.38 15.65
N ILE A 59 -10.35 -3.14 15.47
CA ILE A 59 -9.34 -4.20 15.54
C ILE A 59 -9.43 -4.97 16.85
N GLN A 60 -9.56 -4.28 17.98
CA GLN A 60 -9.69 -4.92 19.30
C GLN A 60 -10.97 -5.76 19.40
N LYS A 61 -12.10 -5.25 18.88
CA LYS A 61 -13.39 -5.95 18.86
C LYS A 61 -13.26 -7.23 18.03
N GLU A 62 -12.88 -7.11 16.76
CA GLU A 62 -12.86 -8.25 15.83
C GLU A 62 -11.80 -9.30 16.21
N MET A 63 -10.69 -8.90 16.85
CA MET A 63 -9.77 -9.85 17.48
C MET A 63 -10.45 -10.66 18.58
N GLY A 64 -11.36 -10.05 19.34
CA GLY A 64 -12.15 -10.73 20.34
C GLY A 64 -13.07 -11.79 19.74
N ASP A 65 -13.77 -11.44 18.70
CA ASP A 65 -14.74 -12.30 18.01
C ASP A 65 -14.04 -13.50 17.33
N VAL A 66 -12.89 -13.28 16.68
CA VAL A 66 -12.05 -14.37 16.18
C VAL A 66 -11.52 -15.26 17.33
N MET A 67 -11.12 -14.66 18.47
CA MET A 67 -10.64 -15.42 19.64
C MET A 67 -11.75 -16.28 20.24
N GLU A 68 -12.98 -15.78 20.34
CA GLU A 68 -14.14 -16.54 20.78
C GLU A 68 -14.32 -17.79 19.94
N HIS A 69 -14.29 -17.69 18.61
CA HIS A 69 -14.41 -18.83 17.72
C HIS A 69 -13.27 -19.85 17.90
N LEU A 70 -12.02 -19.42 18.15
CA LEU A 70 -10.92 -20.33 18.43
C LEU A 70 -11.15 -21.11 19.74
N VAL A 71 -11.61 -20.43 20.79
CA VAL A 71 -11.98 -21.07 22.08
C VAL A 71 -13.13 -22.06 21.87
N PHE A 72 -14.14 -21.67 21.07
CA PHE A 72 -15.29 -22.53 20.79
C PHE A 72 -14.89 -23.83 20.07
N TYR A 73 -14.03 -23.75 19.05
CA TYR A 73 -13.50 -24.95 18.38
C TYR A 73 -12.71 -25.86 19.32
N ALA A 74 -11.90 -25.27 20.21
CA ALA A 74 -11.14 -26.03 21.18
C ALA A 74 -12.06 -26.75 22.20
N MET A 75 -13.13 -26.07 22.62
CA MET A 75 -14.17 -26.66 23.47
C MET A 75 -14.90 -27.83 22.79
N ILE A 76 -15.30 -27.69 21.53
CA ILE A 76 -15.90 -28.79 20.76
C ILE A 76 -14.89 -29.94 20.58
N GLY A 77 -13.60 -29.63 20.42
CA GLY A 77 -12.53 -30.62 20.38
C GLY A 77 -12.42 -31.41 21.67
N ARG A 78 -12.50 -30.72 22.82
CA ARG A 78 -12.50 -31.31 24.17
C ARG A 78 -13.72 -32.22 24.41
N GLU A 79 -14.91 -31.79 24.01
CA GLU A 79 -16.14 -32.60 24.08
C GLU A 79 -16.02 -33.93 23.31
N LYS A 80 -15.30 -33.91 22.21
CA LYS A 80 -15.03 -35.09 21.37
C LYS A 80 -13.84 -35.90 21.84
N GLY A 81 -13.12 -35.49 22.88
CA GLY A 81 -11.91 -36.13 23.39
C GLY A 81 -10.74 -36.10 22.40
N LEU A 82 -10.66 -35.10 21.55
CA LEU A 82 -9.63 -34.97 20.50
C LEU A 82 -8.47 -34.07 20.90
N PHE A 83 -8.76 -32.89 21.41
CA PHE A 83 -7.81 -31.87 21.88
C PHE A 83 -8.56 -30.79 22.65
N ASP A 84 -7.84 -29.99 23.43
CA ASP A 84 -8.35 -28.81 24.10
C ASP A 84 -7.52 -27.56 23.77
N MET A 85 -7.82 -26.43 24.40
CA MET A 85 -7.10 -25.17 24.21
C MET A 85 -5.64 -25.24 24.66
N GLY A 86 -5.34 -26.03 25.70
CA GLY A 86 -3.97 -26.28 26.15
C GLY A 86 -3.13 -26.97 25.06
N ASP A 87 -3.67 -28.01 24.44
CA ASP A 87 -3.02 -28.73 23.33
C ASP A 87 -2.76 -27.76 22.13
N VAL A 88 -3.72 -26.88 21.84
CA VAL A 88 -3.57 -25.88 20.75
C VAL A 88 -2.42 -24.93 21.05
N LEU A 89 -2.37 -24.37 22.26
CA LEU A 89 -1.36 -23.39 22.66
C LEU A 89 0.04 -24.02 22.75
N GLU A 90 0.18 -25.19 23.35
CA GLU A 90 1.46 -25.89 23.46
C GLU A 90 2.00 -26.27 22.08
N LYS A 91 1.17 -26.85 21.23
CA LYS A 91 1.56 -27.23 19.87
C LYS A 91 1.97 -26.02 19.01
N GLU A 92 1.30 -24.90 19.17
CA GLU A 92 1.66 -23.64 18.47
C GLU A 92 2.98 -23.08 19.00
N ALA A 93 3.17 -23.08 20.33
CA ALA A 93 4.41 -22.63 20.96
C ALA A 93 5.61 -23.47 20.50
N ASP A 94 5.49 -24.79 20.54
CA ASP A 94 6.52 -25.72 20.08
C ASP A 94 6.86 -25.53 18.60
N LYS A 95 5.82 -25.33 17.77
CA LYS A 95 5.98 -25.04 16.35
C LYS A 95 6.75 -23.73 16.12
N LEU A 96 6.44 -22.68 16.86
CA LEU A 96 7.14 -21.39 16.77
C LEU A 96 8.61 -21.53 17.18
N VAL A 97 8.91 -22.21 18.27
CA VAL A 97 10.29 -22.48 18.72
C VAL A 97 11.04 -23.28 17.64
N PHE A 98 10.45 -24.35 17.12
CA PHE A 98 11.05 -25.20 16.10
C PHE A 98 11.33 -24.43 14.79
N ARG A 99 10.44 -23.52 14.38
CA ARG A 99 10.56 -22.75 13.13
C ARG A 99 11.49 -21.54 13.21
N HIS A 100 11.93 -21.17 14.42
CA HIS A 100 12.83 -20.04 14.62
C HIS A 100 14.19 -20.48 15.20
N PRO A 101 14.94 -21.37 14.52
CA PRO A 101 16.23 -21.81 15.01
C PRO A 101 17.30 -20.71 15.04
N HIS A 102 17.03 -19.56 14.41
CA HIS A 102 17.86 -18.36 14.49
C HIS A 102 17.63 -17.55 15.78
N ILE A 103 16.58 -17.86 16.55
CA ILE A 103 16.30 -17.28 17.88
C ILE A 103 16.53 -18.30 18.99
N TYR A 104 16.08 -19.56 18.80
CA TYR A 104 16.05 -20.60 19.82
C TYR A 104 17.05 -21.72 19.57
N GLY A 105 17.87 -21.64 18.51
CA GLY A 105 18.85 -22.66 18.13
C GLY A 105 20.17 -22.05 17.65
N ASP A 106 20.91 -22.80 16.83
CA ASP A 106 22.28 -22.49 16.43
C ASP A 106 22.42 -21.77 15.09
N LYS A 107 21.32 -21.42 14.43
CA LYS A 107 21.34 -20.69 13.15
C LYS A 107 21.39 -19.20 13.39
N THR A 108 21.99 -18.47 12.44
CA THR A 108 21.95 -16.99 12.39
C THR A 108 21.20 -16.54 11.15
N ALA A 109 20.50 -15.43 11.25
CA ALA A 109 19.88 -14.76 10.12
C ALA A 109 20.05 -13.23 10.33
N GLU A 110 20.55 -12.55 9.32
CA GLU A 110 20.85 -11.12 9.39
C GLU A 110 19.75 -10.26 8.73
N ASN A 111 18.89 -10.88 7.93
CA ASN A 111 17.84 -10.19 7.20
C ASN A 111 16.58 -11.06 7.04
N PRO A 112 15.41 -10.44 6.72
CA PRO A 112 14.13 -11.15 6.57
C PRO A 112 14.14 -12.24 5.49
N ASP A 113 14.92 -12.09 4.42
CA ASP A 113 14.99 -13.08 3.33
C ASP A 113 15.68 -14.36 3.79
N GLU A 114 16.71 -14.25 4.63
CA GLU A 114 17.36 -15.41 5.25
C GLU A 114 16.42 -16.12 6.21
N VAL A 115 15.68 -15.37 7.03
CA VAL A 115 14.65 -15.94 7.91
C VAL A 115 13.62 -16.74 7.09
N SER A 116 13.14 -16.18 5.99
CA SER A 116 12.16 -16.83 5.10
C SER A 116 12.71 -18.14 4.52
N LYS A 117 13.96 -18.16 4.06
CA LYS A 117 14.63 -19.35 3.55
C LYS A 117 14.81 -20.43 4.64
N ILE A 118 15.24 -20.03 5.83
CA ILE A 118 15.36 -20.92 6.98
C ILE A 118 14.00 -21.54 7.32
N TRP A 119 12.97 -20.73 7.34
CA TRP A 119 11.59 -21.13 7.66
C TRP A 119 11.05 -22.20 6.69
N GLU A 120 11.23 -22.01 5.39
CA GLU A 120 10.80 -23.00 4.40
C GLU A 120 11.62 -24.31 4.50
N GLN A 121 12.93 -24.23 4.76
CA GLN A 121 13.76 -25.42 4.97
C GLN A 121 13.35 -26.22 6.22
N VAL A 122 13.03 -25.52 7.30
CA VAL A 122 12.60 -26.16 8.57
C VAL A 122 11.22 -26.78 8.40
N LYS A 123 10.31 -26.09 7.72
CA LYS A 123 8.95 -26.56 7.44
C LYS A 123 8.92 -27.84 6.59
N GLN A 124 9.89 -28.04 5.68
CA GLN A 124 10.03 -29.28 4.91
C GLN A 124 10.50 -30.47 5.78
N LYS A 125 11.12 -30.21 6.95
CA LYS A 125 11.61 -31.22 7.89
C LYS A 125 10.59 -31.63 8.97
N GLU A 126 9.44 -30.94 9.04
CA GLU A 126 8.38 -31.31 9.97
C GLU A 126 7.85 -32.71 9.65
N LYS A 127 7.60 -33.53 10.66
CA LYS A 127 7.10 -34.91 10.50
C LYS A 127 5.79 -34.99 9.73
N ASP A 128 4.94 -33.97 9.89
CA ASP A 128 3.68 -33.78 9.17
C ASP A 128 3.82 -32.77 8.03
N GLY A 129 5.06 -32.47 7.62
CA GLY A 129 5.39 -31.46 6.63
C GLY A 129 4.86 -31.77 5.23
N ASN A 130 4.71 -30.72 4.44
CA ASN A 130 4.21 -30.81 3.07
C ASN A 130 5.16 -31.66 2.20
N LYS A 131 4.62 -32.71 1.57
CA LYS A 131 5.38 -33.63 0.70
C LYS A 131 5.90 -32.96 -0.58
N THR A 132 5.25 -31.87 -1.03
CA THR A 132 5.65 -31.09 -2.19
C THR A 132 5.59 -29.60 -1.88
N VAL A 133 6.28 -28.77 -2.66
CA VAL A 133 6.34 -27.30 -2.45
C VAL A 133 4.95 -26.70 -2.35
N LEU A 134 4.03 -27.09 -3.21
CA LEU A 134 2.71 -26.51 -3.32
C LEU A 134 1.63 -27.21 -2.47
N SER A 135 1.92 -28.40 -1.89
CA SER A 135 0.93 -29.15 -1.10
C SER A 135 0.45 -28.40 0.16
N GLY A 136 1.21 -27.40 0.62
CA GLY A 136 0.82 -26.54 1.75
C GLY A 136 0.01 -25.31 1.37
N VAL A 137 -0.50 -25.22 0.14
CA VAL A 137 -1.43 -24.15 -0.24
C VAL A 137 -2.86 -24.63 -0.01
N PRO A 138 -3.62 -24.02 0.91
CA PRO A 138 -4.99 -24.45 1.18
C PRO A 138 -5.88 -24.33 -0.07
N LYS A 139 -6.64 -25.39 -0.34
CA LYS A 139 -7.52 -25.44 -1.52
C LYS A 139 -8.65 -24.40 -1.47
N SER A 140 -9.07 -24.04 -0.26
CA SER A 140 -10.19 -23.13 0.01
C SER A 140 -9.81 -21.64 -0.02
N LEU A 141 -8.55 -21.28 -0.22
CA LEU A 141 -8.15 -19.87 -0.32
C LEU A 141 -8.87 -19.18 -1.48
N PRO A 142 -9.30 -17.91 -1.31
CA PRO A 142 -9.73 -17.05 -2.42
C PRO A 142 -8.67 -17.02 -3.54
N SER A 143 -9.12 -16.97 -4.78
CA SER A 143 -8.25 -17.21 -5.96
C SER A 143 -7.06 -16.24 -6.04
N LEU A 144 -7.26 -14.97 -5.70
CA LEU A 144 -6.21 -13.95 -5.75
C LEU A 144 -5.10 -14.24 -4.72
N ILE A 145 -5.51 -14.47 -3.46
CA ILE A 145 -4.58 -14.83 -2.37
C ILE A 145 -3.89 -16.17 -2.68
N LYS A 146 -4.62 -17.13 -3.26
CA LYS A 146 -4.07 -18.42 -3.66
C LYS A 146 -3.00 -18.29 -4.73
N ALA A 147 -3.23 -17.49 -5.76
CA ALA A 147 -2.26 -17.23 -6.83
C ALA A 147 -0.98 -16.62 -6.26
N TYR A 148 -1.10 -15.58 -5.43
CA TYR A 148 0.05 -14.98 -4.74
C TYR A 148 0.83 -16.01 -3.94
N ARG A 149 0.13 -16.85 -3.16
CA ARG A 149 0.76 -17.87 -2.31
C ARG A 149 1.45 -18.98 -3.09
N ILE A 150 0.89 -19.40 -4.23
CA ILE A 150 1.50 -20.37 -5.15
C ILE A 150 2.83 -19.83 -5.68
N GLN A 151 2.81 -18.60 -6.19
CA GLN A 151 3.99 -17.94 -6.77
C GLN A 151 5.08 -17.68 -5.73
N ASP A 152 4.71 -17.23 -4.52
CA ASP A 152 5.64 -17.03 -3.42
C ASP A 152 6.36 -18.35 -3.04
N LYS A 153 5.63 -19.46 -2.99
CA LYS A 153 6.22 -20.77 -2.72
C LYS A 153 7.12 -21.26 -3.86
N ALA A 154 6.74 -21.02 -5.11
CA ALA A 154 7.56 -21.37 -6.27
C ALA A 154 8.88 -20.58 -6.28
N ARG A 155 8.83 -19.28 -5.96
CA ARG A 155 10.02 -18.44 -5.78
C ARG A 155 11.00 -19.02 -4.77
N ASN A 156 10.50 -19.48 -3.62
CA ASN A 156 11.36 -19.97 -2.52
C ASN A 156 12.18 -21.22 -2.88
N VAL A 157 11.86 -21.89 -3.98
CA VAL A 157 12.63 -23.00 -4.54
C VAL A 157 13.39 -22.64 -5.82
N GLY A 158 13.49 -21.35 -6.14
CA GLY A 158 14.26 -20.84 -7.27
C GLY A 158 13.47 -20.74 -8.59
N PHE A 159 12.15 -20.97 -8.58
CA PHE A 159 11.30 -20.75 -9.73
C PHE A 159 10.75 -19.32 -9.72
N ASP A 160 11.56 -18.38 -10.18
CA ASP A 160 11.23 -16.94 -10.24
C ASP A 160 11.94 -16.26 -11.43
N TRP A 161 11.50 -15.05 -11.74
CA TRP A 161 12.16 -14.21 -12.75
C TRP A 161 13.51 -13.69 -12.24
N GLU A 162 14.53 -13.76 -13.08
CA GLU A 162 15.87 -13.21 -12.77
C GLU A 162 15.82 -11.68 -12.69
N GLU A 163 15.09 -11.04 -13.61
CA GLU A 163 14.91 -9.59 -13.67
C GLU A 163 13.43 -9.20 -13.51
N ARG A 164 13.15 -8.23 -12.64
CA ARG A 164 11.79 -7.75 -12.40
C ARG A 164 11.09 -7.17 -13.64
N GLY A 165 11.87 -6.61 -14.57
CA GLY A 165 11.35 -6.03 -15.80
C GLY A 165 10.64 -7.05 -16.71
N ASN A 166 11.14 -8.28 -16.75
CA ASN A 166 10.67 -9.31 -17.65
C ASN A 166 9.24 -9.80 -17.36
N VAL A 167 8.75 -9.59 -16.13
CA VAL A 167 7.36 -9.94 -15.79
C VAL A 167 6.34 -9.14 -16.60
N TRP A 168 6.66 -7.91 -17.00
CA TRP A 168 5.76 -7.08 -17.79
C TRP A 168 5.61 -7.58 -19.21
N GLU A 169 6.64 -8.21 -19.79
CA GLU A 169 6.55 -8.86 -21.11
C GLU A 169 5.48 -9.96 -21.08
N LYS A 170 5.45 -10.76 -20.00
CA LYS A 170 4.42 -11.79 -19.82
C LYS A 170 3.03 -11.20 -19.64
N VAL A 171 2.89 -10.10 -18.89
CA VAL A 171 1.59 -9.41 -18.75
C VAL A 171 1.09 -8.91 -20.11
N TYR A 172 1.96 -8.35 -20.94
CA TYR A 172 1.57 -7.88 -22.29
C TYR A 172 1.24 -9.04 -23.24
N GLU A 173 1.93 -10.16 -23.12
CA GLU A 173 1.63 -11.39 -23.86
C GLU A 173 0.21 -11.87 -23.54
N GLU A 174 -0.13 -12.04 -22.26
CA GLU A 174 -1.47 -12.48 -21.83
C GLU A 174 -2.58 -11.48 -22.22
N ILE A 175 -2.29 -10.18 -22.23
CA ILE A 175 -3.22 -9.17 -22.76
C ILE A 175 -3.48 -9.41 -24.25
N GLY A 176 -2.44 -9.73 -25.01
CA GLY A 176 -2.50 -10.02 -26.44
C GLY A 176 -3.37 -11.26 -26.72
N GLU A 177 -3.10 -12.37 -26.02
CA GLU A 177 -3.82 -13.63 -26.15
C GLU A 177 -5.30 -13.49 -25.79
N LEU A 178 -5.60 -12.83 -24.66
CA LEU A 178 -6.98 -12.51 -24.26
C LEU A 178 -7.71 -11.70 -25.34
N LYS A 179 -7.06 -10.69 -25.90
CA LYS A 179 -7.65 -9.84 -26.94
C LYS A 179 -7.96 -10.63 -28.22
N GLU A 180 -7.01 -11.49 -28.65
CA GLU A 180 -7.22 -12.37 -29.80
C GLU A 180 -8.45 -13.28 -29.63
N GLU A 181 -8.63 -13.90 -28.45
CA GLU A 181 -9.76 -14.77 -28.19
C GLU A 181 -11.10 -14.00 -28.14
N PHE A 182 -11.09 -12.75 -27.67
CA PHE A 182 -12.26 -11.87 -27.79
C PHE A 182 -12.61 -11.54 -29.25
N GLU A 183 -11.61 -11.26 -30.10
CA GLU A 183 -11.80 -10.99 -31.52
C GLU A 183 -12.32 -12.22 -32.28
N LYS A 184 -11.90 -13.42 -31.88
CA LYS A 184 -12.42 -14.70 -32.41
C LYS A 184 -13.82 -15.05 -31.90
N GLY A 185 -14.32 -14.37 -30.88
CA GLY A 185 -15.58 -14.67 -30.23
C GLY A 185 -15.59 -15.97 -29.43
N ASN A 186 -14.41 -16.49 -29.07
CA ASN A 186 -14.25 -17.74 -28.31
C ASN A 186 -14.26 -17.45 -26.80
N LYS A 187 -15.45 -17.43 -26.22
CA LYS A 187 -15.64 -17.10 -24.79
C LYS A 187 -14.90 -18.05 -23.85
N GLU A 188 -14.87 -19.35 -24.15
CA GLU A 188 -14.24 -20.34 -23.27
C GLU A 188 -12.70 -20.18 -23.25
N ALA A 189 -12.09 -19.91 -24.39
CA ALA A 189 -10.66 -19.61 -24.45
C ALA A 189 -10.35 -18.26 -23.80
N ALA A 190 -11.14 -17.22 -24.10
CA ALA A 190 -10.96 -15.90 -23.46
C ALA A 190 -11.05 -15.95 -21.90
N GLU A 191 -11.88 -16.84 -21.35
CA GLU A 191 -11.93 -17.03 -19.89
C GLU A 191 -10.65 -17.64 -19.33
N LYS A 192 -9.96 -18.51 -20.08
CA LYS A 192 -8.66 -19.08 -19.69
C LYS A 192 -7.58 -18.01 -19.73
N GLU A 193 -7.47 -17.28 -20.84
CA GLU A 193 -6.50 -16.19 -21.01
C GLU A 193 -6.70 -15.07 -19.97
N LEU A 194 -7.96 -14.77 -19.60
CA LEU A 194 -8.23 -13.86 -18.48
C LEU A 194 -7.67 -14.39 -17.15
N GLY A 195 -7.74 -15.69 -16.93
CA GLY A 195 -7.13 -16.34 -15.76
C GLY A 195 -5.61 -16.21 -15.76
N ASP A 196 -4.97 -16.42 -16.91
CA ASP A 196 -3.51 -16.33 -17.08
C ASP A 196 -3.04 -14.88 -16.95
N LEU A 197 -3.77 -13.91 -17.50
CA LEU A 197 -3.53 -12.48 -17.29
C LEU A 197 -3.60 -12.08 -15.80
N LEU A 198 -4.64 -12.51 -15.09
CA LEU A 198 -4.75 -12.23 -13.65
C LEU A 198 -3.59 -12.85 -12.86
N PHE A 199 -3.18 -14.06 -13.22
CA PHE A 199 -2.04 -14.71 -12.60
C PHE A 199 -0.72 -13.99 -12.88
N ALA A 200 -0.50 -13.49 -14.10
CA ALA A 200 0.65 -12.67 -14.46
C ALA A 200 0.68 -11.33 -13.72
N ILE A 201 -0.48 -10.65 -13.56
CA ILE A 201 -0.61 -9.42 -12.78
C ILE A 201 -0.27 -9.66 -11.30
N VAL A 202 -0.77 -10.76 -10.71
CA VAL A 202 -0.43 -11.14 -9.32
C VAL A 202 1.07 -11.37 -9.18
N ASN A 203 1.73 -11.96 -10.18
CA ASN A 203 3.17 -12.16 -10.16
C ASN A 203 3.94 -10.85 -10.24
N ALA A 204 3.51 -9.92 -11.09
CA ALA A 204 4.07 -8.58 -11.15
C ALA A 204 3.94 -7.87 -9.79
N ALA A 205 2.76 -7.86 -9.18
CA ALA A 205 2.54 -7.28 -7.86
C ALA A 205 3.50 -7.87 -6.81
N ARG A 206 3.66 -9.20 -6.78
CA ARG A 206 4.57 -9.90 -5.88
C ARG A 206 6.03 -9.46 -6.04
N LEU A 207 6.51 -9.36 -7.28
CA LEU A 207 7.89 -8.95 -7.57
C LEU A 207 8.18 -7.50 -7.12
N TYR A 208 7.16 -6.65 -7.13
CA TYR A 208 7.23 -5.28 -6.59
C TYR A 208 6.82 -5.17 -5.12
N HIS A 209 6.72 -6.31 -4.39
CA HIS A 209 6.35 -6.37 -2.98
C HIS A 209 4.98 -5.75 -2.65
N MET A 210 4.06 -5.76 -3.60
CA MET A 210 2.68 -5.31 -3.42
C MET A 210 1.77 -6.51 -3.16
N ASN A 211 0.80 -6.35 -2.26
CA ASN A 211 -0.26 -7.33 -2.09
C ASN A 211 -1.41 -7.00 -3.05
N PRO A 212 -1.72 -7.87 -4.05
CA PRO A 212 -2.73 -7.58 -5.05
C PRO A 212 -4.16 -7.60 -4.50
N ASP A 213 -4.42 -8.40 -3.46
CA ASP A 213 -5.73 -8.47 -2.80
C ASP A 213 -6.02 -7.17 -2.04
N THR A 214 -5.09 -6.72 -1.22
CA THR A 214 -5.16 -5.42 -0.53
C THR A 214 -5.29 -4.26 -1.51
N ALA A 215 -4.51 -4.27 -2.61
CA ALA A 215 -4.57 -3.22 -3.62
C ALA A 215 -5.94 -3.15 -4.31
N LEU A 216 -6.54 -4.31 -4.61
CA LEU A 216 -7.87 -4.38 -5.19
C LEU A 216 -8.93 -3.93 -4.18
N GLU A 217 -8.82 -4.34 -2.91
CA GLU A 217 -9.75 -3.93 -1.86
C GLU A 217 -9.74 -2.42 -1.62
N HIS A 218 -8.58 -1.77 -1.61
CA HIS A 218 -8.52 -0.30 -1.58
C HIS A 218 -9.24 0.34 -2.78
N THR A 219 -9.22 -0.30 -3.94
CA THR A 219 -9.95 0.18 -5.12
C THR A 219 -11.44 -0.04 -4.99
N ASN A 220 -11.88 -1.19 -4.44
CA ASN A 220 -13.28 -1.46 -4.14
C ASN A 220 -13.85 -0.42 -3.17
N ARG A 221 -13.18 -0.14 -2.07
CA ARG A 221 -13.59 0.87 -1.08
C ARG A 221 -13.69 2.27 -1.72
N LYS A 222 -12.71 2.66 -2.52
CA LYS A 222 -12.78 3.93 -3.28
C LYS A 222 -13.99 3.99 -4.20
N PHE A 223 -14.31 2.89 -4.87
CA PHE A 223 -15.49 2.82 -5.74
C PHE A 223 -16.77 2.94 -4.92
N ILE A 224 -16.93 2.16 -3.86
CA ILE A 224 -18.10 2.18 -2.97
C ILE A 224 -18.34 3.58 -2.43
N THR A 225 -17.33 4.21 -1.81
CA THR A 225 -17.45 5.54 -1.22
C THR A 225 -17.87 6.61 -2.26
N ARG A 226 -17.34 6.51 -3.48
CA ARG A 226 -17.73 7.44 -4.55
C ARG A 226 -19.14 7.18 -5.04
N PHE A 227 -19.56 5.94 -5.08
CA PHE A 227 -20.91 5.58 -5.51
C PHE A 227 -21.94 5.98 -4.46
N GLU A 228 -21.67 5.79 -3.17
CA GLU A 228 -22.49 6.30 -2.06
C GLU A 228 -22.65 7.82 -2.11
N TYR A 229 -21.60 8.55 -2.51
CA TYR A 229 -21.71 9.99 -2.75
C TYR A 229 -22.74 10.31 -3.86
N ILE A 230 -22.74 9.54 -4.96
CA ILE A 230 -23.72 9.73 -6.04
C ILE A 230 -25.15 9.45 -5.54
N GLU A 231 -25.34 8.35 -4.79
CA GLU A 231 -26.63 8.01 -4.20
C GLU A 231 -27.15 9.09 -3.28
N LYS A 232 -26.28 9.59 -2.39
CA LYS A 232 -26.60 10.69 -1.49
C LYS A 232 -26.99 11.96 -2.24
N LYS A 233 -26.25 12.32 -3.30
CA LYS A 233 -26.55 13.48 -4.14
C LYS A 233 -27.87 13.31 -4.91
N ALA A 234 -28.16 12.14 -5.42
CA ALA A 234 -29.46 11.85 -6.05
C ALA A 234 -30.61 12.06 -5.06
N GLN A 235 -30.47 11.55 -3.82
CA GLN A 235 -31.46 11.77 -2.76
C GLN A 235 -31.64 13.25 -2.40
N GLU A 236 -30.55 14.00 -2.28
CA GLU A 236 -30.59 15.45 -2.04
C GLU A 236 -31.32 16.21 -3.15
N MET A 237 -31.25 15.73 -4.40
CA MET A 237 -31.99 16.25 -5.55
C MET A 237 -33.44 15.79 -5.61
N GLY A 238 -33.88 14.92 -4.69
CA GLY A 238 -35.22 14.31 -4.69
C GLY A 238 -35.45 13.34 -5.87
N ARG A 239 -34.39 12.78 -6.44
CA ARG A 239 -34.40 11.85 -7.59
C ARG A 239 -33.93 10.46 -7.17
N ASN A 240 -34.45 9.43 -7.85
CA ASN A 240 -33.88 8.10 -7.71
C ASN A 240 -32.59 8.04 -8.56
N ILE A 241 -31.57 7.30 -8.09
CA ILE A 241 -30.32 7.13 -8.84
C ILE A 241 -30.55 6.55 -10.24
N LYS A 242 -31.58 5.71 -10.42
CA LYS A 242 -31.96 5.14 -11.73
C LYS A 242 -32.48 6.17 -12.73
N ASP A 243 -32.88 7.34 -12.26
CA ASP A 243 -33.39 8.46 -13.08
C ASP A 243 -32.27 9.41 -13.51
N LEU A 244 -31.03 9.19 -13.04
CA LEU A 244 -29.86 9.92 -13.46
C LEU A 244 -29.33 9.36 -14.78
N THR A 245 -28.95 10.24 -15.67
CA THR A 245 -28.20 9.87 -16.88
C THR A 245 -26.75 9.51 -16.54
N LEU A 246 -26.09 8.74 -17.41
CA LEU A 246 -24.68 8.40 -17.22
C LEU A 246 -23.79 9.68 -17.10
N GLY A 247 -24.11 10.73 -17.88
CA GLY A 247 -23.38 11.99 -17.82
C GLY A 247 -23.54 12.74 -16.49
N GLU A 248 -24.75 12.68 -15.88
CA GLU A 248 -25.00 13.24 -14.55
C GLU A 248 -24.26 12.44 -13.48
N MET A 249 -24.26 11.10 -13.55
CA MET A 249 -23.53 10.23 -12.64
C MET A 249 -22.00 10.46 -12.76
N GLU A 250 -21.47 10.59 -13.98
CA GLU A 250 -20.05 10.86 -14.20
C GLU A 250 -19.63 12.21 -13.61
N LYS A 251 -20.46 13.25 -13.74
CA LYS A 251 -20.20 14.54 -13.11
C LYS A 251 -20.11 14.42 -11.59
N LEU A 252 -21.09 13.75 -10.97
CA LEU A 252 -21.08 13.50 -9.53
C LEU A 252 -19.90 12.62 -9.09
N TRP A 253 -19.49 11.68 -9.96
CA TRP A 253 -18.29 10.86 -9.73
C TRP A 253 -17.01 11.70 -9.70
N GLN A 254 -16.86 12.69 -10.57
CA GLN A 254 -15.73 13.60 -10.56
C GLN A 254 -15.76 14.54 -9.33
N GLU A 255 -16.95 14.98 -8.93
CA GLU A 255 -17.14 15.73 -7.67
C GLU A 255 -16.71 14.90 -6.45
N ALA A 256 -17.11 13.62 -6.40
CA ALA A 256 -16.71 12.69 -5.32
C ALA A 256 -15.18 12.53 -5.23
N LYS A 257 -14.48 12.50 -6.36
CA LYS A 257 -13.00 12.45 -6.36
C LYS A 257 -12.40 13.70 -5.70
N GLY A 258 -12.94 14.88 -5.99
CA GLY A 258 -12.48 16.16 -5.41
C GLY A 258 -12.78 16.26 -3.92
N VAL A 259 -13.98 15.88 -3.49
CA VAL A 259 -14.40 15.91 -2.06
C VAL A 259 -13.54 14.96 -1.21
N LEU A 260 -13.27 13.75 -1.69
CA LEU A 260 -12.39 12.79 -0.99
C LEU A 260 -10.96 13.32 -0.84
N LEU A 261 -10.45 14.01 -1.84
CA LEU A 261 -9.14 14.67 -1.77
C LEU A 261 -9.14 15.77 -0.69
N CYS A 262 -10.20 16.60 -0.65
CA CYS A 262 -10.37 17.65 0.37
C CYS A 262 -10.54 17.10 1.79
N ILE A 263 -11.27 15.98 1.97
CA ILE A 263 -11.45 15.36 3.30
C ILE A 263 -10.13 14.77 3.81
N MET A 264 -9.35 14.12 2.95
CA MET A 264 -8.02 13.64 3.32
C MET A 264 -7.08 14.79 3.71
N THR A 265 -7.12 15.93 3.02
CA THR A 265 -6.33 17.11 3.39
C THR A 265 -6.82 17.76 4.69
N ILE A 266 -8.13 17.79 4.96
CA ILE A 266 -8.72 18.34 6.20
C ILE A 266 -8.41 17.43 7.40
N LEU A 267 -8.46 16.12 7.26
CA LEU A 267 -8.08 15.18 8.32
C LEU A 267 -6.58 15.27 8.64
N PHE A 268 -5.74 15.49 7.64
CA PHE A 268 -4.31 15.75 7.83
C PHE A 268 -4.06 17.07 8.56
N VAL A 269 -4.84 18.12 8.25
CA VAL A 269 -4.77 19.43 8.95
C VAL A 269 -5.36 19.33 10.38
N ALA A 270 -6.43 18.56 10.61
CA ALA A 270 -7.03 18.39 11.93
C ALA A 270 -6.14 17.59 12.91
N ALA A 271 -5.34 16.66 12.43
CA ALA A 271 -4.34 15.96 13.22
C ALA A 271 -3.17 16.87 13.65
N CYS A 272 -2.97 18.00 12.96
CA CYS A 272 -1.91 18.97 13.25
C CYS A 272 -2.38 20.18 14.12
N THR A 273 -3.68 20.31 14.46
CA THR A 273 -4.22 21.51 15.14
C THR A 273 -4.62 21.28 16.59
N ASN A 274 -3.76 20.68 17.42
CA ASN A 274 -3.87 20.81 18.88
C ASN A 274 -2.70 21.65 19.43
N THR A 275 -2.52 22.84 18.88
CA THR A 275 -1.74 23.91 19.51
C THR A 275 -2.39 25.25 19.21
N THR A 276 -2.82 25.91 20.29
CA THR A 276 -3.36 27.27 20.32
C THR A 276 -2.51 28.26 19.51
N ARG A 277 -3.13 28.89 18.51
CA ARG A 277 -2.57 30.07 17.82
C ARG A 277 -3.16 31.35 18.37
N PRO A 278 -2.37 32.39 18.62
CA PRO A 278 -2.90 33.74 18.76
C PRO A 278 -3.26 34.31 17.38
N ASN A 279 -4.36 35.05 17.35
CA ASN A 279 -4.81 35.85 16.20
C ASN A 279 -3.70 36.76 15.68
N MET A 280 -3.49 36.72 14.38
CA MET A 280 -2.87 37.84 13.64
C MET A 280 -3.64 38.04 12.33
N ASP A 281 -3.96 39.28 12.08
CA ASP A 281 -4.77 39.79 10.99
C ASP A 281 -4.10 39.53 9.62
N ILE A 282 -4.93 39.18 8.63
CA ILE A 282 -4.52 38.95 7.25
C ILE A 282 -4.61 40.31 6.54
N GLU A 283 -3.47 40.86 6.17
CA GLU A 283 -3.36 41.82 5.07
C GLU A 283 -2.34 41.33 4.05
N ASP A 284 -2.72 41.50 2.78
CA ASP A 284 -2.06 41.06 1.57
C ASP A 284 -0.55 41.35 1.49
N GLU A 285 0.22 40.32 1.11
CA GLU A 285 1.30 40.50 0.12
C GLU A 285 1.75 39.11 -0.40
N MET A 286 1.54 38.87 -1.70
CA MET A 286 2.11 37.75 -2.43
C MET A 286 3.63 37.91 -2.60
N VAL A 287 4.38 37.68 -1.56
CA VAL A 287 5.82 37.34 -1.64
C VAL A 287 5.98 35.91 -1.22
N GLY A 288 6.25 35.04 -2.18
CA GLY A 288 6.42 33.61 -1.94
C GLY A 288 7.43 33.32 -0.83
N ALA A 289 7.11 32.36 0.04
CA ALA A 289 7.97 31.92 1.12
C ALA A 289 9.42 31.70 0.63
N PRO A 290 10.44 32.01 1.43
CA PRO A 290 11.83 31.80 1.02
C PRO A 290 12.09 30.32 0.70
N ASP A 291 12.93 30.05 -0.30
CA ASP A 291 13.31 28.70 -0.66
C ASP A 291 14.13 28.07 0.49
N SER A 292 13.58 27.06 1.12
CA SER A 292 14.19 26.34 2.24
C SER A 292 14.68 24.94 1.83
N ALA A 293 14.59 24.61 0.54
CA ALA A 293 15.05 23.32 0.02
C ALA A 293 16.56 23.20 0.01
N ILE A 294 17.04 21.98 0.15
CA ILE A 294 18.44 21.60 0.03
C ILE A 294 18.65 21.08 -1.40
N TYR A 295 19.63 21.65 -2.09
CA TYR A 295 20.04 21.23 -3.42
C TYR A 295 21.41 20.58 -3.36
N GLY A 296 21.62 19.56 -4.18
CA GLY A 296 22.89 18.84 -4.26
C GLY A 296 22.76 17.55 -5.07
N THR A 297 23.76 16.68 -4.95
CA THR A 297 23.73 15.36 -5.57
C THR A 297 23.51 14.27 -4.54
N VAL A 298 22.87 13.18 -4.95
CA VAL A 298 22.71 11.98 -4.11
C VAL A 298 24.07 11.35 -3.88
N GLY A 299 24.47 11.22 -2.62
CA GLY A 299 25.74 10.60 -2.24
C GLY A 299 25.73 9.08 -2.24
N ASP A 300 26.91 8.48 -2.38
CA ASP A 300 27.09 7.01 -2.44
C ASP A 300 26.67 6.28 -1.14
N ALA A 301 26.66 6.98 -0.01
CA ALA A 301 26.25 6.42 1.28
C ALA A 301 24.72 6.43 1.51
N THR A 302 23.93 6.77 0.50
CA THR A 302 22.46 6.73 0.58
C THR A 302 21.97 5.29 0.76
N SER A 303 21.09 5.10 1.74
CA SER A 303 20.50 3.80 2.10
C SER A 303 18.97 3.91 2.23
N MET A 304 18.30 2.82 2.56
CA MET A 304 16.83 2.82 2.78
C MET A 304 16.36 3.71 3.95
N HIS A 305 17.25 4.09 4.85
CA HIS A 305 16.89 4.86 6.04
C HIS A 305 17.55 6.24 6.08
N VAL A 306 18.54 6.49 5.22
CA VAL A 306 19.32 7.73 5.22
C VAL A 306 19.57 8.18 3.79
N LEU A 307 19.15 9.40 3.46
CA LEU A 307 19.54 10.10 2.25
C LEU A 307 20.81 10.91 2.53
N THR A 308 21.87 10.60 1.83
CA THR A 308 23.09 11.41 1.83
C THR A 308 23.05 12.37 0.67
N ILE A 309 23.25 13.66 0.94
CA ILE A 309 23.25 14.74 -0.05
C ILE A 309 24.61 15.41 -0.03
N VAL A 310 25.27 15.47 -1.16
CA VAL A 310 26.47 16.30 -1.36
C VAL A 310 26.02 17.62 -1.96
N THR A 311 26.07 18.68 -1.15
CA THR A 311 25.63 20.02 -1.57
C THR A 311 26.65 20.67 -2.52
N ASP A 312 26.26 21.71 -3.27
CA ASP A 312 27.08 22.38 -4.28
C ASP A 312 28.39 22.96 -3.71
N ASN A 313 28.45 23.19 -2.40
CA ASN A 313 29.69 23.64 -1.70
C ASN A 313 30.52 22.45 -1.20
N GLY A 314 30.23 21.22 -1.61
CA GLY A 314 30.96 20.00 -1.25
C GLY A 314 30.74 19.48 0.16
N ARG A 315 29.72 20.01 0.88
CA ARG A 315 29.36 19.51 2.21
C ARG A 315 28.45 18.33 2.10
N GLU A 316 28.81 17.24 2.75
CA GLU A 316 27.96 16.06 2.88
C GLU A 316 26.95 16.22 4.05
N MET A 317 25.70 15.93 3.80
CA MET A 317 24.61 15.98 4.77
C MET A 317 23.85 14.66 4.74
N ALA A 318 23.55 14.10 5.92
CA ALA A 318 22.69 12.93 6.07
C ALA A 318 21.32 13.36 6.59
N VAL A 319 20.25 12.91 5.94
CA VAL A 319 18.86 13.20 6.30
C VAL A 319 18.13 11.86 6.46
N ALA A 320 17.42 11.69 7.57
CA ALA A 320 16.71 10.44 7.84
C ALA A 320 15.53 10.26 6.87
N MET A 321 15.24 8.99 6.51
CA MET A 321 14.09 8.57 5.73
C MET A 321 13.34 7.48 6.49
N ASN A 322 12.00 7.51 6.46
CA ASN A 322 11.18 6.39 6.88
C ASN A 322 10.57 5.66 5.65
N GLN A 323 9.96 4.50 5.87
CA GLN A 323 9.34 3.74 4.77
C GLN A 323 8.23 4.52 4.05
N ASP A 324 7.44 5.29 4.77
CA ASP A 324 6.35 6.09 4.20
C ASP A 324 6.90 7.23 3.33
N THR A 325 8.01 7.84 3.75
CA THR A 325 8.70 8.89 2.97
C THR A 325 9.23 8.36 1.64
N ILE A 326 9.77 7.14 1.61
CA ILE A 326 10.31 6.52 0.39
C ILE A 326 9.22 6.25 -0.63
N LEU A 327 8.03 5.83 -0.18
CA LEU A 327 6.94 5.41 -1.06
C LEU A 327 6.10 6.57 -1.61
N SER A 328 5.97 7.68 -0.88
CA SER A 328 5.06 8.78 -1.24
C SER A 328 5.73 10.10 -1.60
N ASN A 329 6.89 10.39 -1.02
CA ASN A 329 7.47 11.73 -1.05
C ASN A 329 8.77 11.84 -1.87
N ILE A 330 9.25 10.75 -2.46
CA ILE A 330 10.43 10.73 -3.33
C ILE A 330 9.98 10.56 -4.77
N GLN A 331 10.24 11.57 -5.58
CA GLN A 331 9.86 11.62 -6.98
C GLN A 331 11.09 11.47 -7.89
N GLY A 332 11.08 10.50 -8.80
CA GLY A 332 12.15 10.26 -9.76
C GLY A 332 13.28 9.33 -9.31
N GLY A 333 13.16 8.72 -8.10
CA GLY A 333 14.16 7.80 -7.55
C GLY A 333 15.38 8.51 -6.91
N LEU A 334 16.24 7.73 -6.27
CA LEU A 334 17.48 8.21 -5.58
C LEU A 334 18.66 7.38 -6.11
N TYR A 335 19.29 7.83 -7.16
CA TYR A 335 20.50 7.20 -7.69
C TYR A 335 21.72 8.05 -7.36
N ALA A 336 22.80 7.41 -6.90
CA ALA A 336 24.05 8.12 -6.58
C ALA A 336 24.54 8.95 -7.77
N GLY A 337 24.90 10.22 -7.50
CA GLY A 337 25.32 11.17 -8.51
C GLY A 337 24.20 11.98 -9.18
N ASP A 338 22.92 11.63 -8.99
CA ASP A 338 21.81 12.41 -9.51
C ASP A 338 21.59 13.71 -8.75
N ASN A 339 21.25 14.78 -9.46
CA ASN A 339 20.86 16.05 -8.86
C ASN A 339 19.51 15.94 -8.18
N ILE A 340 19.39 16.47 -6.97
CA ILE A 340 18.19 16.36 -6.14
C ILE A 340 17.84 17.68 -5.44
N CYS A 341 16.54 17.91 -5.30
CA CYS A 341 15.96 18.93 -4.44
C CYS A 341 15.26 18.23 -3.25
N VAL A 342 15.55 18.65 -2.02
CA VAL A 342 15.01 18.02 -0.81
C VAL A 342 14.49 19.08 0.16
N THR A 343 13.24 18.93 0.59
CA THR A 343 12.72 19.64 1.76
C THR A 343 12.74 18.72 2.98
N THR A 344 12.96 19.30 4.15
CA THR A 344 13.09 18.55 5.40
C THR A 344 12.09 19.02 6.44
N MET A 345 11.69 18.11 7.33
CA MET A 345 10.89 18.38 8.52
C MET A 345 11.58 17.84 9.77
N PRO A 346 11.23 18.34 10.98
CA PRO A 346 11.68 17.74 12.22
C PRO A 346 11.25 16.27 12.31
N ASP A 347 12.11 15.42 12.88
CA ASP A 347 11.74 14.02 13.14
C ASP A 347 10.65 13.96 14.22
N PRO A 348 9.45 13.47 13.91
CA PRO A 348 8.35 13.39 14.88
C PRO A 348 8.60 12.37 16.00
N SER A 349 9.49 11.39 15.78
CA SER A 349 9.81 10.37 16.78
C SER A 349 10.82 10.86 17.83
N ASP A 350 11.65 11.85 17.51
CA ASP A 350 12.61 12.46 18.46
C ASP A 350 12.80 13.97 18.24
N PRO A 351 11.81 14.81 18.62
CA PRO A 351 11.86 16.25 18.40
C PRO A 351 13.02 16.96 19.15
N LYS A 352 13.62 16.30 20.15
CA LYS A 352 14.67 16.89 21.00
C LYS A 352 16.09 16.72 20.43
N ARG A 353 16.32 15.76 19.55
CA ARG A 353 17.65 15.53 18.96
C ARG A 353 17.96 16.41 17.77
N GLY A 354 16.97 17.14 17.25
CA GLY A 354 17.18 18.05 16.11
C GLY A 354 17.51 17.34 14.80
N MET A 355 17.27 16.02 14.71
CA MET A 355 17.40 15.28 13.44
C MET A 355 16.32 15.74 12.48
N LYS A 356 16.70 15.92 11.22
CA LYS A 356 15.79 16.26 10.14
C LYS A 356 15.45 15.03 9.35
N MET A 357 14.18 14.92 8.97
CA MET A 357 13.69 13.89 8.06
C MET A 357 13.35 14.49 6.69
N VAL A 358 13.45 13.67 5.65
CA VAL A 358 12.99 14.05 4.31
C VAL A 358 11.47 14.25 4.35
N ALA A 359 11.02 15.46 4.03
CA ALA A 359 9.60 15.77 3.83
C ALA A 359 9.18 15.53 2.38
N LYS A 360 9.99 15.97 1.41
CA LYS A 360 9.80 15.72 -0.03
C LYS A 360 11.17 15.72 -0.70
N ALA A 361 11.35 14.85 -1.70
CA ALA A 361 12.53 14.84 -2.54
C ALA A 361 12.16 14.70 -4.01
N VAL A 362 12.80 15.44 -4.88
CA VAL A 362 12.60 15.41 -6.33
C VAL A 362 13.94 15.23 -7.01
N ASN A 363 14.07 14.17 -7.80
CA ASN A 363 15.25 13.93 -8.62
C ASN A 363 15.21 14.84 -9.86
N LEU A 364 16.10 15.80 -9.90
CA LEU A 364 16.17 16.79 -10.99
C LEU A 364 16.77 16.19 -12.27
N THR A 365 17.66 15.22 -12.15
CA THR A 365 18.19 14.47 -13.31
C THR A 365 17.07 13.70 -14.01
N SER A 366 16.20 13.04 -13.25
CA SER A 366 15.03 12.34 -13.77
C SER A 366 13.96 13.27 -14.34
N LEU A 367 13.93 14.54 -13.96
CA LEU A 367 12.98 15.53 -14.50
C LEU A 367 13.35 15.98 -15.91
N LEU A 368 14.66 16.00 -16.24
CA LEU A 368 15.14 16.38 -17.55
C LEU A 368 14.65 15.43 -18.63
N GLY A 369 14.24 15.96 -19.78
CA GLY A 369 13.83 15.13 -20.91
C GLY A 369 12.66 15.70 -21.71
N HIS A 370 12.21 14.92 -22.68
CA HIS A 370 11.15 15.31 -23.61
C HIS A 370 9.81 14.75 -23.14
N TRP A 371 8.87 15.66 -22.85
CA TRP A 371 7.56 15.37 -22.28
C TRP A 371 6.44 15.72 -23.24
N ILE A 372 5.45 14.82 -23.41
CA ILE A 372 4.33 14.96 -24.34
C ILE A 372 3.02 14.66 -23.63
N SER A 373 2.02 15.51 -23.84
CA SER A 373 0.60 15.27 -23.57
C SER A 373 -0.23 15.48 -24.85
N LEU A 374 -1.55 15.39 -24.75
CA LEU A 374 -2.45 15.69 -25.86
C LEU A 374 -2.29 17.13 -26.35
N ASP A 375 -2.05 18.07 -25.43
CA ASP A 375 -2.08 19.51 -25.70
C ASP A 375 -0.70 20.16 -25.62
N ARG A 376 0.33 19.46 -25.13
CA ARG A 376 1.65 20.03 -24.88
C ARG A 376 2.79 19.07 -25.29
N ASN A 377 3.84 19.69 -25.83
CA ASN A 377 5.04 18.96 -26.27
C ASN A 377 6.27 19.83 -26.01
N PHE A 378 7.04 19.48 -24.98
CA PHE A 378 8.20 20.29 -24.55
C PHE A 378 9.34 19.44 -24.02
N THR A 379 10.54 20.01 -24.04
CA THR A 379 11.74 19.39 -23.47
C THR A 379 12.25 20.25 -22.32
N ILE A 380 12.36 19.65 -21.13
CA ILE A 380 13.01 20.25 -19.96
C ILE A 380 14.51 20.01 -20.10
N LYS A 381 15.27 21.06 -20.18
CA LYS A 381 16.73 21.03 -20.27
C LYS A 381 17.39 21.53 -18.99
N GLU A 382 18.67 21.26 -18.84
CA GLU A 382 19.49 21.87 -17.81
C GLU A 382 19.43 23.40 -17.90
N ASN A 383 19.82 24.09 -16.82
CA ASN A 383 19.90 25.54 -16.73
C ASN A 383 18.57 26.30 -16.85
N GLY A 384 17.44 25.66 -16.48
CA GLY A 384 16.15 26.35 -16.40
C GLY A 384 15.46 26.60 -17.74
N ILE A 385 15.90 25.95 -18.83
CA ILE A 385 15.38 26.18 -20.19
C ILE A 385 14.34 25.11 -20.52
N ILE A 386 13.24 25.53 -21.15
CA ILE A 386 12.26 24.67 -21.80
C ILE A 386 12.23 24.96 -23.28
N GLU A 387 12.33 23.92 -24.11
CA GLU A 387 12.11 24.01 -25.55
C GLU A 387 10.73 23.41 -25.89
N ALA A 388 9.78 24.27 -26.27
CA ALA A 388 8.49 23.85 -26.81
C ALA A 388 8.67 23.43 -28.28
N LYS A 389 8.08 22.29 -28.66
CA LYS A 389 8.25 21.73 -30.03
C LYS A 389 7.07 21.93 -30.97
N ASN A 390 5.97 22.53 -30.51
CA ASN A 390 4.80 22.77 -31.35
C ASN A 390 4.38 24.25 -31.31
N ASN A 391 4.21 24.86 -32.48
CA ASN A 391 3.65 26.24 -32.66
C ASN A 391 2.14 26.31 -32.40
N ILE A 392 1.52 25.28 -31.82
CA ILE A 392 0.07 25.21 -31.60
C ILE A 392 -0.32 25.72 -30.21
N GLU A 393 0.63 25.87 -29.31
CA GLU A 393 0.37 26.32 -27.95
C GLU A 393 0.24 27.85 -27.90
N SER A 394 -0.88 28.33 -27.37
CA SER A 394 -1.10 29.76 -27.18
C SER A 394 -0.19 30.39 -26.10
N LYS A 395 0.33 29.58 -25.17
CA LYS A 395 1.27 29.96 -24.12
C LYS A 395 2.27 28.81 -23.88
N PRO A 396 3.35 28.70 -24.66
CA PRO A 396 4.36 27.65 -24.46
C PRO A 396 5.16 27.92 -23.19
N TYR A 397 5.60 26.82 -22.53
CA TYR A 397 6.59 26.92 -21.48
C TYR A 397 7.96 27.24 -22.10
N THR A 398 8.67 28.21 -21.51
CA THR A 398 9.99 28.66 -21.98
C THR A 398 11.08 28.51 -20.90
N SER A 399 10.68 28.52 -19.65
CA SER A 399 11.61 28.42 -18.53
C SER A 399 11.04 27.54 -17.42
N TRP A 400 11.93 26.95 -16.64
CA TRP A 400 11.58 26.21 -15.43
C TRP A 400 12.56 26.51 -14.31
N GLN A 401 12.07 26.39 -13.10
CA GLN A 401 12.89 26.41 -11.89
C GLN A 401 12.27 25.54 -10.82
N MET A 402 13.06 25.12 -9.86
CA MET A 402 12.60 24.39 -8.68
C MET A 402 12.64 25.32 -7.47
N ARG A 403 11.60 25.29 -6.65
CA ARG A 403 11.53 26.02 -5.38
C ARG A 403 10.76 25.23 -4.36
N ASN A 404 11.31 24.93 -3.18
CA ASN A 404 10.69 24.09 -2.16
C ASN A 404 10.18 22.74 -2.70
N CYS A 405 10.91 22.13 -3.64
CA CYS A 405 10.54 20.92 -4.36
C CYS A 405 9.21 21.02 -5.15
N GLN A 406 8.79 22.24 -5.53
CA GLN A 406 7.73 22.53 -6.50
C GLN A 406 8.34 22.97 -7.82
N LEU A 407 7.78 22.48 -8.92
CA LEU A 407 8.20 22.85 -10.27
C LEU A 407 7.49 24.14 -10.71
N ILE A 408 8.24 25.16 -11.06
CA ILE A 408 7.71 26.41 -11.61
C ILE A 408 7.98 26.39 -13.11
N LEU A 409 6.91 26.47 -13.91
CA LEU A 409 6.96 26.57 -15.37
C LEU A 409 6.50 27.96 -15.80
N ASN A 410 7.40 28.79 -16.29
CA ASN A 410 7.19 30.24 -16.46
C ASN A 410 6.86 30.93 -15.13
N ALA A 411 5.59 31.21 -14.86
CA ALA A 411 5.09 31.80 -13.62
C ALA A 411 4.17 30.82 -12.83
N ASP A 412 3.78 29.72 -13.44
CA ASP A 412 2.84 28.78 -12.86
C ASP A 412 3.57 27.75 -11.98
N THR A 413 3.10 27.54 -10.75
CA THR A 413 3.69 26.62 -9.79
C THR A 413 2.94 25.29 -9.77
N PHE A 414 3.67 24.19 -9.80
CA PHE A 414 3.15 22.83 -9.84
C PHE A 414 3.79 21.97 -8.76
N ASP A 415 2.98 21.16 -8.11
CA ASP A 415 3.45 20.01 -7.34
C ASP A 415 3.72 18.82 -8.27
N ILE A 416 4.87 18.18 -8.10
CA ILE A 416 5.17 16.93 -8.80
C ILE A 416 4.54 15.80 -8.00
N ILE A 417 3.45 15.23 -8.55
CA ILE A 417 2.70 14.12 -7.94
C ILE A 417 3.33 12.78 -8.29
N ALA A 418 3.84 12.63 -9.51
CA ALA A 418 4.58 11.46 -9.92
C ALA A 418 5.65 11.83 -10.94
N LEU A 419 6.85 11.29 -10.74
CA LEU A 419 7.96 11.34 -11.68
C LEU A 419 8.55 9.94 -11.80
N THR A 420 8.44 9.36 -12.98
CA THR A 420 8.96 8.03 -13.31
C THR A 420 9.81 8.12 -14.58
N PRO A 421 10.53 7.06 -14.97
CA PRO A 421 11.29 7.07 -16.23
C PRO A 421 10.43 7.40 -17.46
N ASP A 422 9.12 7.10 -17.44
CA ASP A 422 8.23 7.25 -18.61
C ASP A 422 7.08 8.24 -18.40
N SER A 423 6.87 8.76 -17.19
CA SER A 423 5.73 9.66 -16.89
C SER A 423 6.09 10.78 -15.92
N LEU A 424 5.47 11.95 -16.16
CA LEU A 424 5.49 13.11 -15.26
C LEU A 424 4.05 13.55 -15.01
N VAL A 425 3.65 13.64 -13.74
CA VAL A 425 2.33 14.13 -13.34
C VAL A 425 2.52 15.37 -12.47
N LEU A 426 1.93 16.46 -12.91
CA LEU A 426 1.99 17.77 -12.26
C LEU A 426 0.60 18.17 -11.77
N GLU A 427 0.51 18.73 -10.60
CA GLU A 427 -0.70 19.34 -10.05
C GLU A 427 -0.48 20.84 -9.90
N GLY A 428 -1.32 21.63 -10.55
CA GLY A 428 -1.35 23.09 -10.47
C GLY A 428 -2.68 23.58 -9.93
N SER A 429 -2.84 24.92 -9.84
CA SER A 429 -4.08 25.58 -9.40
C SER A 429 -5.31 25.18 -10.23
N ASP A 430 -5.11 24.86 -11.50
CA ASP A 430 -6.17 24.63 -12.48
C ASP A 430 -6.43 23.15 -12.77
N GLY A 431 -5.68 22.23 -12.14
CA GLY A 431 -5.88 20.79 -12.29
C GLY A 431 -4.60 19.96 -12.36
N VAL A 432 -4.76 18.69 -12.75
CA VAL A 432 -3.68 17.71 -12.85
C VAL A 432 -3.34 17.45 -14.31
N TYR A 433 -2.05 17.50 -14.63
CA TYR A 433 -1.50 17.38 -15.98
C TYR A 433 -0.59 16.18 -16.07
N GLY A 434 -0.90 15.25 -16.96
CA GLY A 434 -0.10 14.04 -17.20
C GLY A 434 0.69 14.12 -18.49
N TYR A 435 1.99 13.81 -18.42
CA TYR A 435 2.89 13.79 -19.55
C TYR A 435 3.57 12.42 -19.66
N LYS A 436 3.80 11.95 -20.89
CA LYS A 436 4.62 10.77 -21.16
C LYS A 436 5.99 11.21 -21.67
N ARG A 437 7.04 10.47 -21.30
CA ARG A 437 8.38 10.69 -21.83
C ARG A 437 8.46 10.17 -23.26
N LYS A 438 8.95 10.98 -24.17
CA LYS A 438 9.28 10.53 -25.53
C LYS A 438 10.70 10.01 -25.53
N LYS A 439 10.85 8.75 -25.91
CA LYS A 439 12.16 8.13 -26.19
C LYS A 439 12.74 8.66 -27.49
#